data_a1b2f1e723d025372ceec59b5ebd84ac
#
_entry.id   a1b2f1e723d025372ceec59b5ebd84ac
#
_cell.length_a   1.000
_cell.length_b   1.000
_cell.length_c   1.000
_cell.angle_alpha   90.00
_cell.angle_beta   90.00
_cell.angle_gamma   90.00
#
_symmetry.space_group_name_H-M   'P 1'
#
loop_
_entity.id
_entity.type
_entity.pdbx_description
1 polymer ?
#
loop_
_entity_poly.entity_id
_entity_poly.type
_entity_poly.pdbx_seq_one_letter_code
_entity_poly.pdbx_strand_id
1 'polypeptide(L)'
;MLKARQLQLIEELMANPMITDVECGKRIGVNRNTIREWKKSEEFQEELRARIRAKWEDSERLAVETMQNLASEGNFQATKYILDNLGYAATQKIEANLSTDIVINIEEE
;
A
#
# COMPACT_ATOMS: atom_id res chain seq x y z
N MET A 1 -9.37 -23.28 -8.01
CA MET A 1 -10.34 -22.29 -7.54
C MET A 1 -10.54 -22.43 -6.04
N LEU A 2 -10.50 -21.33 -5.33
CA LEU A 2 -10.63 -21.37 -3.87
C LEU A 2 -12.06 -21.65 -3.43
N LYS A 3 -12.18 -22.39 -2.33
CA LYS A 3 -13.49 -22.70 -1.77
C LYS A 3 -14.02 -21.54 -0.94
N ALA A 4 -15.33 -21.55 -0.67
CA ALA A 4 -15.97 -20.47 0.04
C ALA A 4 -15.30 -20.18 1.41
N ARG A 5 -14.94 -21.24 2.14
CA ARG A 5 -14.32 -21.05 3.46
C ARG A 5 -12.90 -20.51 3.36
N GLN A 6 -12.20 -20.83 2.27
CA GLN A 6 -10.89 -20.24 2.04
C GLN A 6 -11.01 -18.74 1.78
N LEU A 7 -12.05 -18.34 1.05
CA LEU A 7 -12.30 -16.91 0.84
C LEU A 7 -12.69 -16.22 2.13
N GLN A 8 -13.45 -16.90 3.00
CA GLN A 8 -13.77 -16.35 4.32
C GLN A 8 -12.50 -16.15 5.14
N LEU A 9 -11.56 -17.09 5.04
CA LEU A 9 -10.28 -16.95 5.75
C LEU A 9 -9.53 -15.71 5.27
N ILE A 10 -9.53 -15.48 3.97
CA ILE A 10 -8.89 -14.29 3.42
C ILE A 10 -9.54 -13.03 3.98
N GLU A 11 -10.86 -13.01 4.06
CA GLU A 11 -11.57 -11.86 4.61
C GLU A 11 -11.22 -11.62 6.07
N GLU A 12 -11.09 -12.70 6.86
CA GLU A 12 -10.70 -12.56 8.25
C GLU A 12 -9.29 -12.01 8.38
N LEU A 13 -8.38 -12.47 7.53
CA LEU A 13 -7.01 -11.98 7.55
C LEU A 13 -6.92 -10.52 7.10
N MET A 14 -7.77 -10.12 6.16
CA MET A 14 -7.79 -8.73 5.71
C MET A 14 -8.33 -7.82 6.80
N ALA A 15 -9.32 -8.28 7.57
CA ALA A 15 -9.89 -7.49 8.65
C ALA A 15 -8.95 -7.39 9.85
N ASN A 16 -8.19 -8.46 10.13
CA ASN A 16 -7.27 -8.49 11.25
C ASN A 16 -6.03 -9.31 10.91
N PRO A 17 -4.99 -8.69 10.37
CA PRO A 17 -3.79 -9.41 9.94
C PRO A 17 -3.08 -10.16 11.07
N MET A 18 -3.34 -9.78 12.31
CA MET A 18 -2.69 -10.41 13.47
C MET A 18 -3.50 -11.55 14.06
N ILE A 19 -4.63 -11.90 13.45
CA ILE A 19 -5.48 -12.96 13.97
C ILE A 19 -4.76 -14.30 13.94
N THR A 20 -4.95 -15.10 14.99
CA THR A 20 -4.31 -16.42 15.08
C THR A 20 -5.09 -17.45 14.28
N ASP A 21 -4.40 -18.54 13.91
CA ASP A 21 -5.04 -19.64 13.20
C ASP A 21 -6.17 -20.24 14.03
N VAL A 22 -5.99 -20.32 15.33
CA VAL A 22 -7.02 -20.86 16.24
C VAL A 22 -8.27 -19.98 16.20
N GLU A 23 -8.08 -18.67 16.26
CA GLU A 23 -9.21 -17.74 16.24
C GLU A 23 -9.91 -17.77 14.89
N CYS A 24 -9.15 -17.81 13.81
CA CYS A 24 -9.73 -17.94 12.48
C CYS A 24 -10.55 -19.21 12.37
N GLY A 25 -10.01 -20.31 12.87
CA GLY A 25 -10.72 -21.58 12.84
C GLY A 25 -12.06 -21.54 13.55
N LYS A 26 -12.09 -20.86 14.69
CA LYS A 26 -13.33 -20.70 15.43
C LYS A 26 -14.34 -19.87 14.67
N ARG A 27 -13.90 -18.81 14.02
CA ARG A 27 -14.79 -17.90 13.32
C ARG A 27 -15.40 -18.52 12.07
N ILE A 28 -14.64 -19.32 11.33
CA ILE A 28 -15.12 -19.89 10.08
C ILE A 28 -15.47 -21.38 10.20
N GLY A 29 -15.30 -21.96 11.39
CA GLY A 29 -15.69 -23.34 11.64
C GLY A 29 -14.77 -24.36 11.00
N VAL A 30 -13.46 -24.12 11.03
CA VAL A 30 -12.46 -25.00 10.41
C VAL A 30 -11.34 -25.27 11.42
N ASN A 31 -10.72 -26.46 11.31
CA ASN A 31 -9.61 -26.81 12.14
C ASN A 31 -8.38 -25.96 11.81
N ARG A 32 -7.61 -25.59 12.83
CA ARG A 32 -6.42 -24.76 12.63
C ARG A 32 -5.40 -25.41 11.71
N ASN A 33 -5.31 -26.73 11.71
CA ASN A 33 -4.37 -27.42 10.82
C ASN A 33 -4.79 -27.25 9.36
N THR A 34 -6.09 -27.27 9.10
CA THR A 34 -6.62 -27.02 7.77
C THR A 34 -6.27 -25.59 7.34
N ILE A 35 -6.38 -24.63 8.25
CA ILE A 35 -6.03 -23.25 7.95
C ILE A 35 -4.56 -23.14 7.59
N ARG A 36 -3.69 -23.82 8.33
CA ARG A 36 -2.25 -23.82 8.02
C ARG A 36 -1.97 -24.38 6.63
N GLU A 37 -2.68 -25.49 6.27
CA GLU A 37 -2.50 -26.06 4.96
C GLU A 37 -2.95 -25.11 3.86
N TRP A 38 -4.08 -24.44 4.08
CA TRP A 38 -4.58 -23.48 3.11
C TRP A 38 -3.58 -22.34 2.92
N LYS A 39 -2.97 -21.84 4.01
CA LYS A 39 -2.01 -20.76 3.93
C LYS A 39 -0.76 -21.13 3.16
N LYS A 40 -0.44 -22.42 3.08
CA LYS A 40 0.72 -22.88 2.32
C LYS A 40 0.41 -23.00 0.83
N SER A 41 -0.87 -23.03 0.46
CA SER A 41 -1.28 -23.16 -0.92
C SER A 41 -0.88 -21.91 -1.71
N GLU A 42 -0.27 -22.14 -2.87
CA GLU A 42 0.15 -21.04 -3.74
C GLU A 42 -1.05 -20.27 -4.24
N GLU A 43 -2.12 -20.98 -4.59
CA GLU A 43 -3.35 -20.36 -5.05
C GLU A 43 -3.92 -19.43 -3.99
N PHE A 44 -3.92 -19.87 -2.72
CA PHE A 44 -4.40 -19.07 -1.61
C PHE A 44 -3.55 -17.81 -1.44
N GLN A 45 -2.24 -17.98 -1.47
CA GLN A 45 -1.32 -16.86 -1.29
C GLN A 45 -1.43 -15.84 -2.42
N GLU A 46 -1.64 -16.30 -3.64
CA GLU A 46 -1.81 -15.39 -4.77
C GLU A 46 -3.08 -14.57 -4.63
N GLU A 47 -4.17 -15.22 -4.23
CA GLU A 47 -5.43 -14.50 -4.02
C GLU A 47 -5.30 -13.49 -2.89
N LEU A 48 -4.66 -13.88 -1.80
CA LEU A 48 -4.46 -12.99 -0.67
C LEU A 48 -3.63 -11.78 -1.07
N ARG A 49 -2.53 -12.01 -1.79
CA ARG A 49 -1.68 -10.92 -2.25
C ARG A 49 -2.43 -9.97 -3.18
N ALA A 50 -3.27 -10.51 -4.06
CA ALA A 50 -4.04 -9.69 -4.97
C ALA A 50 -5.02 -8.79 -4.22
N ARG A 51 -5.67 -9.33 -3.18
CA ARG A 51 -6.60 -8.54 -2.38
C ARG A 51 -5.90 -7.49 -1.53
N ILE A 52 -4.73 -7.83 -0.99
CA ILE A 52 -3.94 -6.86 -0.23
C ILE A 52 -3.52 -5.72 -1.15
N ARG A 53 -3.07 -6.05 -2.36
CA ARG A 53 -2.66 -5.02 -3.31
C ARG A 53 -3.81 -4.10 -3.67
N ALA A 54 -5.00 -4.68 -3.92
CA ALA A 54 -6.17 -3.87 -4.24
C ALA A 54 -6.53 -2.93 -3.10
N LYS A 55 -6.42 -3.41 -1.87
CA LYS A 55 -6.70 -2.59 -0.69
C LYS A 55 -5.71 -1.44 -0.58
N TRP A 56 -4.43 -1.71 -0.84
CA TRP A 56 -3.41 -0.67 -0.81
C TRP A 56 -3.64 0.38 -1.88
N GLU A 57 -4.06 -0.06 -3.07
CA GLU A 57 -4.36 0.89 -4.15
C GLU A 57 -5.53 1.81 -3.77
N ASP A 58 -6.56 1.26 -3.14
CA ASP A 58 -7.67 2.06 -2.66
C ASP A 58 -7.23 3.04 -1.58
N SER A 59 -6.38 2.59 -0.67
CA SER A 59 -5.86 3.44 0.40
C SER A 59 -5.00 4.56 -0.16
N GLU A 60 -4.20 4.26 -1.17
CA GLU A 60 -3.36 5.24 -1.82
C GLU A 60 -4.20 6.35 -2.46
N ARG A 61 -5.26 5.97 -3.18
CA ARG A 61 -6.13 6.94 -3.81
C ARG A 61 -6.79 7.84 -2.77
N LEU A 62 -7.28 7.24 -1.67
CA LEU A 62 -7.91 8.01 -0.61
C LEU A 62 -6.92 8.98 0.04
N ALA A 63 -5.70 8.51 0.27
CA ALA A 63 -4.68 9.36 0.87
C ALA A 63 -4.35 10.54 -0.04
N VAL A 64 -4.24 10.29 -1.34
CA VAL A 64 -3.98 11.36 -2.30
C VAL A 64 -5.10 12.38 -2.29
N GLU A 65 -6.36 11.92 -2.31
CA GLU A 65 -7.50 12.83 -2.27
C GLU A 65 -7.49 13.68 -1.00
N THR A 66 -7.20 13.05 0.14
CA THR A 66 -7.16 13.76 1.41
C THR A 66 -6.06 14.83 1.39
N MET A 67 -4.89 14.49 0.88
CA MET A 67 -3.79 15.44 0.79
C MET A 67 -4.14 16.60 -0.14
N GLN A 68 -4.80 16.30 -1.25
CA GLN A 68 -5.21 17.35 -2.19
C GLN A 68 -6.22 18.30 -1.54
N ASN A 69 -7.16 17.75 -0.79
CA ASN A 69 -8.15 18.59 -0.09
C ASN A 69 -7.48 19.46 0.96
N LEU A 70 -6.56 18.90 1.72
CA LEU A 70 -5.85 19.69 2.74
C LEU A 70 -5.01 20.77 2.07
N ALA A 71 -4.35 20.46 0.97
CA ALA A 71 -3.54 21.43 0.26
C ALA A 71 -4.40 22.58 -0.27
N SER A 72 -5.60 22.26 -0.78
CA SER A 72 -6.49 23.30 -1.31
C SER A 72 -7.03 24.19 -0.18
N GLU A 73 -7.01 23.71 1.05
CA GLU A 73 -7.38 24.51 2.21
C GLU A 73 -6.23 25.34 2.76
N GLY A 74 -5.07 25.27 2.13
CA GLY A 74 -3.92 26.06 2.53
C GLY A 74 -2.96 25.35 3.48
N ASN A 75 -3.09 24.04 3.65
CA ASN A 75 -2.19 23.31 4.53
C ASN A 75 -0.82 23.20 3.88
N PHE A 76 0.17 23.85 4.47
CA PHE A 76 1.52 23.91 3.90
C PHE A 76 2.17 22.52 3.85
N GLN A 77 2.02 21.72 4.90
CA GLN A 77 2.65 20.40 4.94
C GLN A 77 2.06 19.47 3.90
N ALA A 78 0.73 19.53 3.71
CA ALA A 78 0.09 18.72 2.69
C ALA A 78 0.55 19.15 1.29
N THR A 79 0.66 20.43 1.06
CA THR A 79 1.15 20.96 -0.21
C THR A 79 2.57 20.50 -0.46
N LYS A 80 3.42 20.60 0.54
CA LYS A 80 4.81 20.18 0.42
C LYS A 80 4.90 18.68 0.14
N TYR A 81 4.09 17.89 0.84
CA TYR A 81 4.10 16.44 0.65
C TYR A 81 3.73 16.07 -0.78
N ILE A 82 2.71 16.73 -1.33
CA ILE A 82 2.30 16.47 -2.69
C ILE A 82 3.40 16.83 -3.67
N LEU A 83 4.01 18.00 -3.48
CA LEU A 83 5.09 18.42 -4.35
C LEU A 83 6.29 17.50 -4.27
N ASP A 84 6.61 17.01 -3.07
CA ASP A 84 7.70 16.06 -2.89
C ASP A 84 7.43 14.77 -3.66
N ASN A 85 6.19 14.29 -3.62
CA ASN A 85 5.82 13.06 -4.32
C ASN A 85 5.82 13.23 -5.83
N LEU A 86 5.63 14.45 -6.31
CA LEU A 86 5.72 14.74 -7.73
C LEU A 86 7.16 14.97 -8.20
N GLY A 87 8.10 14.89 -7.26
CA GLY A 87 9.51 14.98 -7.61
C GLY A 87 10.11 16.38 -7.52
N TYR A 88 9.36 17.35 -7.05
CA TYR A 88 9.89 18.71 -6.98
C TYR A 88 11.08 18.83 -6.02
N ALA A 89 11.01 18.12 -4.90
CA ALA A 89 12.13 18.12 -3.96
C ALA A 89 13.37 17.48 -4.59
N ALA A 90 13.17 16.38 -5.31
CA ALA A 90 14.26 15.72 -6.01
C ALA A 90 14.81 16.62 -7.12
N THR A 91 13.92 17.34 -7.80
CA THR A 91 14.33 18.29 -8.82
C THR A 91 15.20 19.38 -8.21
N GLN A 92 14.83 19.89 -7.05
CA GLN A 92 15.63 20.90 -6.35
C GLN A 92 17.00 20.36 -5.98
N LYS A 93 17.06 19.10 -5.55
CA LYS A 93 18.35 18.48 -5.25
C LYS A 93 19.20 18.36 -6.48
N ILE A 94 18.60 17.99 -7.59
CA ILE A 94 19.31 17.87 -8.86
C ILE A 94 19.84 19.25 -9.27
N GLU A 95 19.03 20.27 -9.15
CA GLU A 95 19.46 21.62 -9.49
C GLU A 95 20.63 22.07 -8.60
N ALA A 96 20.56 21.76 -7.32
CA ALA A 96 21.65 22.08 -6.42
C ALA A 96 22.93 21.35 -6.84
N ASN A 97 22.80 20.11 -7.28
CA ASN A 97 23.96 19.36 -7.78
C ASN A 97 24.41 19.87 -9.13
N LEU A 98 23.47 20.22 -9.98
CA LEU A 98 23.80 20.71 -11.33
C LEU A 98 24.42 22.09 -11.31
N SER A 99 24.07 22.89 -10.35
CA SER A 99 24.74 24.18 -10.20
C SER A 99 26.21 23.99 -9.88
N THR A 100 26.58 22.77 -9.54
CA THR A 100 27.96 22.39 -9.36
C THR A 100 28.50 21.59 -10.53
N ASP A 101 27.67 21.14 -11.41
CA ASP A 101 28.09 20.39 -12.57
C ASP A 101 27.41 20.78 -13.84
N ILE A 102 26.32 21.51 -13.99
CA ILE A 102 25.47 21.83 -15.17
C ILE A 102 24.96 23.07 -15.19
N VAL A 103 25.14 22.78 -14.56
CA VAL A 103 24.23 22.83 -14.63
C VAL A 103 24.15 22.87 -14.78
N ILE A 104 24.74 22.95 -15.01
CA ILE A 104 24.17 22.67 -15.44
C ILE A 104 23.72 22.67 -15.79
N ASN A 105 23.71 22.97 -16.37
CA ASN A 105 22.84 22.75 -16.97
C ASN A 105 22.09 23.25 -17.04
N ILE A 106 22.42 23.80 -17.01
CA ILE A 106 21.65 24.21 -17.25
C ILE A 106 21.84 24.85 -17.09
N GLU A 107 22.38 24.93 -17.02
CA GLU A 107 22.32 25.09 -17.17
C GLU A 107 22.44 24.92 -17.43
N GLU A 108 23.05 24.90 -17.55
CA GLU A 108 22.89 24.65 -18.07
C GLU A 108 22.58 24.35 -18.28
N GLU A 109 23.28 24.74 -18.50
CA GLU A 109 22.82 24.52 -18.99
C GLU A 109 22.66 24.55 -19.01
#